data_19da20742a91fc68fcf6fbf4b93325b8
#
_entry.id   19da20742a91fc68fcf6fbf4b93325b8
#
_cell.length_a   1.000
_cell.length_b   1.000
_cell.length_c   1.000
_cell.angle_alpha   90.00
_cell.angle_beta   90.00
_cell.angle_gamma   90.00
#
_symmetry.space_group_name_H-M   'P 1'
#
loop_
_entity.id
_entity.type
_entity.pdbx_description
1 polymer ?
#
loop_
_entity_poly.entity_id
_entity_poly.type
_entity_poly.pdbx_seq_one_letter_code
_entity_poly.pdbx_strand_id
1 'polypeptide(L)'
;LIEMGVSVLRGVGLGALVAVFIAGLVVGYYVALHVAGPGVQQPAAPEGGVFFLPDSAYYGNLTYYLDRANKSVYVVMYVVKYDPRYPDDPVNKLLRKLVDLYKKGVDVRVVVDDQTLISYPDTINYLVQNGVPVKLDESKSVTTHAKIVIIDGKYVFIGSHNWTESALTKNHETTLLVDSTKLAEEVTNYFESIWSSGRPPA
;
A
#
# COMPACT_ATOMS: atom_id res chain seq x y z
N LEU A 1 -34.87 45.05 40.37
CA LEU A 1 -35.08 44.14 39.23
C LEU A 1 -33.72 43.69 38.63
N ILE A 2 -32.69 43.38 39.41
CA ILE A 2 -31.46 42.72 38.94
C ILE A 2 -30.91 41.93 40.16
N GLU A 3 -31.55 40.81 40.50
CA GLU A 3 -31.01 39.83 41.48
C GLU A 3 -31.68 38.46 41.35
N MET A 4 -31.84 37.94 40.12
CA MET A 4 -32.36 36.58 39.91
C MET A 4 -31.60 35.82 38.82
N GLY A 5 -30.31 35.98 38.69
CA GLY A 5 -29.55 35.36 37.60
C GLY A 5 -28.28 34.58 37.98
N VAL A 6 -27.89 34.45 39.26
CA VAL A 6 -26.57 33.90 39.63
C VAL A 6 -26.64 32.66 40.55
N SER A 7 -27.82 32.06 40.79
CA SER A 7 -27.92 30.96 41.77
C SER A 7 -28.00 29.52 41.20
N VAL A 8 -27.87 29.31 39.91
CA VAL A 8 -28.02 27.94 39.32
C VAL A 8 -26.71 27.19 39.07
N LEU A 9 -25.55 27.84 39.24
CA LEU A 9 -24.25 27.19 39.02
C LEU A 9 -23.48 26.77 40.29
N ARG A 10 -24.12 26.77 41.46
CA ARG A 10 -23.56 26.27 42.71
C ARG A 10 -24.15 24.94 43.11
N GLY A 11 -23.69 23.82 42.46
CA GLY A 11 -24.20 22.52 42.88
C GLY A 11 -23.71 21.29 42.11
N VAL A 12 -22.89 21.46 41.07
CA VAL A 12 -22.31 20.31 40.44
C VAL A 12 -21.04 19.94 41.21
N GLY A 13 -21.17 19.02 42.17
CA GLY A 13 -20.03 18.52 42.92
C GLY A 13 -18.98 17.87 42.05
N LEU A 14 -17.70 17.90 42.47
CA LEU A 14 -16.57 17.26 41.78
C LEU A 14 -16.90 15.82 41.35
N GLY A 15 -17.70 15.09 42.16
CA GLY A 15 -18.18 13.72 41.82
C GLY A 15 -19.05 13.65 40.58
N ALA A 16 -19.91 14.65 40.33
CA ALA A 16 -20.77 14.69 39.14
C ALA A 16 -19.93 14.98 37.87
N LEU A 17 -18.91 15.85 37.96
CA LEU A 17 -17.99 16.10 36.85
C LEU A 17 -17.15 14.87 36.53
N VAL A 18 -16.66 14.15 37.53
CA VAL A 18 -15.93 12.89 37.36
C VAL A 18 -16.84 11.81 36.72
N ALA A 19 -18.09 11.70 37.16
CA ALA A 19 -19.06 10.76 36.59
C ALA A 19 -19.36 11.04 35.11
N VAL A 20 -19.53 12.31 34.73
CA VAL A 20 -19.75 12.73 33.34
C VAL A 20 -18.51 12.44 32.50
N PHE A 21 -17.32 12.66 33.03
CA PHE A 21 -16.05 12.37 32.31
C PHE A 21 -15.87 10.86 32.09
N ILE A 22 -16.12 10.03 33.11
CA ILE A 22 -16.07 8.56 32.99
C ILE A 22 -17.13 8.05 32.01
N ALA A 23 -18.36 8.56 32.08
CA ALA A 23 -19.40 8.20 31.13
C ALA A 23 -19.03 8.60 29.70
N GLY A 24 -18.42 9.76 29.50
CA GLY A 24 -17.88 10.20 28.21
C GLY A 24 -16.78 9.29 27.67
N LEU A 25 -15.87 8.83 28.52
CA LEU A 25 -14.82 7.87 28.16
C LEU A 25 -15.39 6.50 27.79
N VAL A 26 -16.38 6.01 28.56
CA VAL A 26 -17.04 4.72 28.27
C VAL A 26 -17.83 4.79 26.99
N VAL A 27 -18.61 5.86 26.75
CA VAL A 27 -19.35 6.07 25.51
C VAL A 27 -18.37 6.25 24.34
N GLY A 28 -17.30 7.04 24.50
CA GLY A 28 -16.25 7.22 23.50
C GLY A 28 -15.57 5.90 23.14
N TYR A 29 -15.25 5.05 24.12
CA TYR A 29 -14.70 3.72 23.90
C TYR A 29 -15.68 2.79 23.17
N TYR A 30 -16.97 2.79 23.56
CA TYR A 30 -18.03 2.02 22.90
C TYR A 30 -18.27 2.50 21.46
N VAL A 31 -18.29 3.81 21.22
CA VAL A 31 -18.40 4.37 19.88
C VAL A 31 -17.17 4.02 19.05
N ALA A 32 -15.95 4.10 19.61
CA ALA A 32 -14.73 3.69 18.90
C ALA A 32 -14.74 2.20 18.52
N LEU A 33 -15.34 1.32 19.36
CA LEU A 33 -15.48 -0.11 19.05
C LEU A 33 -16.55 -0.39 17.99
N HIS A 34 -17.57 0.46 17.83
CA HIS A 34 -18.72 0.22 16.93
C HIS A 34 -18.70 1.09 15.68
N VAL A 35 -17.98 2.23 15.70
CA VAL A 35 -17.76 3.11 14.55
C VAL A 35 -16.43 2.80 13.84
N ALA A 36 -15.52 2.04 14.49
CA ALA A 36 -14.53 1.29 13.73
C ALA A 36 -15.35 0.39 12.79
N GLY A 37 -15.58 0.84 11.57
CA GLY A 37 -16.22 0.06 10.51
C GLY A 37 -15.59 -1.32 10.46
N PRO A 38 -16.21 -2.30 9.79
CA PRO A 38 -15.70 -3.68 9.78
C PRO A 38 -14.22 -3.57 9.49
N GLY A 39 -13.41 -3.79 10.53
CA GLY A 39 -11.97 -3.71 10.42
C GLY A 39 -11.63 -4.55 9.20
N VAL A 40 -10.85 -4.00 8.28
CA VAL A 40 -10.34 -4.78 7.17
C VAL A 40 -9.86 -6.06 7.83
N GLN A 41 -10.61 -7.14 7.66
CA GLN A 41 -10.25 -8.44 8.20
C GLN A 41 -8.87 -8.71 7.63
N GLN A 42 -7.85 -8.59 8.47
CA GLN A 42 -6.50 -8.95 8.07
C GLN A 42 -6.60 -10.41 7.66
N PRO A 43 -6.31 -10.75 6.41
CA PRO A 43 -6.26 -12.14 6.03
C PRO A 43 -5.19 -12.77 6.89
N ALA A 44 -5.59 -13.68 7.80
CA ALA A 44 -4.67 -14.63 8.34
C ALA A 44 -4.14 -15.40 7.14
N ALA A 45 -2.88 -15.17 6.76
CA ALA A 45 -2.26 -15.92 5.69
C ALA A 45 -2.09 -17.35 6.17
N PRO A 46 -2.84 -18.34 5.64
CA PRO A 46 -2.50 -19.73 5.86
C PRO A 46 -1.14 -19.96 5.19
N GLU A 47 -0.26 -20.68 5.85
CA GLU A 47 1.00 -21.12 5.27
C GLU A 47 0.70 -21.98 4.03
N GLY A 48 1.23 -21.58 2.87
CA GLY A 48 1.11 -22.30 1.60
C GLY A 48 -0.29 -22.23 0.98
N GLY A 49 -0.61 -21.17 0.25
CA GLY A 49 -1.93 -21.03 -0.37
C GLY A 49 -1.93 -20.12 -1.60
N VAL A 50 -3.03 -20.24 -2.38
CA VAL A 50 -3.36 -19.34 -3.47
C VAL A 50 -4.63 -18.60 -3.09
N PHE A 51 -4.56 -17.26 -3.10
CA PHE A 51 -5.66 -16.39 -2.73
C PHE A 51 -6.08 -15.54 -3.92
N PHE A 52 -7.35 -15.55 -4.22
CA PHE A 52 -7.93 -14.67 -5.22
C PHE A 52 -8.24 -13.31 -4.59
N LEU A 53 -7.66 -12.26 -5.14
CA LEU A 53 -7.81 -10.88 -4.68
C LEU A 53 -8.54 -10.07 -5.76
N PRO A 54 -9.88 -9.97 -5.70
CA PRO A 54 -10.62 -9.11 -6.62
C PRO A 54 -10.53 -7.65 -6.20
N ASP A 55 -10.51 -6.76 -7.19
CA ASP A 55 -10.75 -5.33 -7.04
C ASP A 55 -9.92 -4.71 -5.89
N SER A 56 -10.55 -3.96 -5.00
CA SER A 56 -9.87 -3.27 -3.88
C SER A 56 -9.22 -4.20 -2.83
N ALA A 57 -9.50 -5.50 -2.84
CA ALA A 57 -8.86 -6.47 -1.96
C ALA A 57 -7.33 -6.55 -2.19
N TYR A 58 -6.88 -6.29 -3.42
CA TYR A 58 -5.46 -6.25 -3.76
C TYR A 58 -4.69 -5.25 -2.91
N TYR A 59 -5.14 -3.99 -2.85
CA TYR A 59 -4.41 -2.91 -2.17
C TYR A 59 -4.20 -3.19 -0.67
N GLY A 60 -5.24 -3.64 0.03
CA GLY A 60 -5.16 -3.97 1.45
C GLY A 60 -4.20 -5.12 1.72
N ASN A 61 -4.28 -6.18 0.91
CA ASN A 61 -3.39 -7.33 1.04
C ASN A 61 -1.94 -6.95 0.71
N LEU A 62 -1.69 -6.27 -0.41
CA LEU A 62 -0.34 -5.84 -0.77
C LEU A 62 0.29 -4.98 0.32
N THR A 63 -0.47 -4.02 0.86
CA THR A 63 -0.02 -3.17 1.97
C THR A 63 0.36 -3.99 3.20
N TYR A 64 -0.45 -4.99 3.56
CA TYR A 64 -0.19 -5.88 4.69
C TYR A 64 1.14 -6.63 4.57
N TYR A 65 1.44 -7.18 3.37
CA TYR A 65 2.68 -7.90 3.13
C TYR A 65 3.89 -6.97 3.01
N LEU A 66 3.74 -5.79 2.40
CA LEU A 66 4.81 -4.78 2.36
C LEU A 66 5.19 -4.30 3.77
N ASP A 67 4.22 -4.13 4.69
CA ASP A 67 4.51 -3.74 6.07
C ASP A 67 5.35 -4.77 6.84
N ARG A 68 5.44 -6.00 6.33
CA ARG A 68 6.16 -7.13 6.95
C ARG A 68 7.39 -7.55 6.16
N ALA A 69 7.62 -6.98 4.99
CA ALA A 69 8.76 -7.26 4.16
C ALA A 69 10.07 -6.93 4.89
N ASN A 70 11.03 -7.84 4.84
CA ASN A 70 12.30 -7.68 5.57
C ASN A 70 13.54 -8.16 4.82
N LYS A 71 13.38 -8.77 3.62
CA LYS A 71 14.49 -9.24 2.78
C LYS A 71 14.51 -8.52 1.44
N SER A 72 13.42 -8.65 0.66
CA SER A 72 13.36 -8.10 -0.70
C SER A 72 11.95 -7.77 -1.14
N VAL A 73 11.83 -6.75 -2.01
CA VAL A 73 10.60 -6.41 -2.73
C VAL A 73 10.96 -6.11 -4.18
N TYR A 74 10.51 -6.98 -5.10
CA TYR A 74 10.72 -6.79 -6.53
C TYR A 74 9.39 -6.51 -7.21
N VAL A 75 9.36 -5.48 -8.03
CA VAL A 75 8.15 -5.00 -8.72
C VAL A 75 8.39 -5.00 -10.22
N VAL A 76 7.50 -5.63 -10.98
CA VAL A 76 7.36 -5.43 -12.43
C VAL A 76 5.98 -4.86 -12.67
N MET A 77 5.91 -3.67 -13.25
CA MET A 77 4.63 -2.98 -13.39
C MET A 77 4.53 -2.21 -14.72
N TYR A 78 3.45 -2.47 -15.47
CA TYR A 78 3.19 -1.76 -16.71
C TYR A 78 3.00 -0.26 -16.48
N VAL A 79 2.08 0.12 -15.59
CA VAL A 79 1.82 1.54 -15.29
C VAL A 79 1.82 1.77 -13.78
N VAL A 80 2.61 2.78 -13.38
CA VAL A 80 2.64 3.32 -12.01
C VAL A 80 2.41 4.82 -12.09
N LYS A 81 1.32 5.32 -11.49
CA LYS A 81 0.93 6.73 -11.52
C LYS A 81 1.17 7.40 -10.17
N TYR A 82 2.34 7.98 -9.97
CA TYR A 82 2.57 8.92 -8.86
C TYR A 82 1.99 10.29 -9.21
N ASP A 83 1.25 10.90 -8.28
CA ASP A 83 0.76 12.28 -8.42
C ASP A 83 1.05 13.07 -7.14
N PRO A 84 2.05 13.97 -7.13
CA PRO A 84 2.46 14.70 -5.93
C PRO A 84 1.37 15.62 -5.36
N ARG A 85 0.33 15.95 -6.16
CA ARG A 85 -0.79 16.80 -5.73
C ARG A 85 -1.75 16.07 -4.77
N TYR A 86 -1.73 14.74 -4.76
CA TYR A 86 -2.63 13.90 -3.99
C TYR A 86 -1.87 13.00 -3.02
N PRO A 87 -1.35 13.53 -1.89
CA PRO A 87 -0.50 12.76 -0.98
C PRO A 87 -1.20 11.51 -0.40
N ASP A 88 -2.52 11.50 -0.36
CA ASP A 88 -3.30 10.38 0.14
C ASP A 88 -3.68 9.34 -0.91
N ASP A 89 -3.32 9.55 -2.17
CA ASP A 89 -3.49 8.57 -3.24
C ASP A 89 -2.88 7.21 -2.85
N PRO A 90 -3.60 6.08 -3.06
CA PRO A 90 -3.11 4.76 -2.67
C PRO A 90 -1.79 4.38 -3.36
N VAL A 91 -1.55 4.82 -4.60
CA VAL A 91 -0.27 4.58 -5.29
C VAL A 91 0.86 5.33 -4.61
N ASN A 92 0.64 6.59 -4.23
CA ASN A 92 1.62 7.38 -3.51
C ASN A 92 1.99 6.73 -2.16
N LYS A 93 1.01 6.12 -1.49
CA LYS A 93 1.24 5.34 -0.25
C LYS A 93 2.08 4.09 -0.51
N LEU A 94 1.83 3.35 -1.60
CA LEU A 94 2.66 2.20 -1.98
C LEU A 94 4.10 2.62 -2.28
N LEU A 95 4.29 3.69 -3.06
CA LEU A 95 5.64 4.17 -3.39
C LEU A 95 6.41 4.66 -2.15
N ARG A 96 5.74 5.35 -1.22
CA ARG A 96 6.36 5.69 0.08
C ARG A 96 6.80 4.44 0.85
N LYS A 97 5.98 3.38 0.87
CA LYS A 97 6.36 2.11 1.52
C LYS A 97 7.60 1.50 0.88
N LEU A 98 7.71 1.49 -0.47
CA LEU A 98 8.92 1.03 -1.14
C LEU A 98 10.15 1.83 -0.74
N VAL A 99 10.03 3.16 -0.71
CA VAL A 99 11.12 4.05 -0.25
C VAL A 99 11.50 3.78 1.20
N ASP A 100 10.53 3.61 2.09
CA ASP A 100 10.78 3.34 3.51
C ASP A 100 11.45 1.97 3.71
N LEU A 101 11.05 0.95 2.97
CA LEU A 101 11.68 -0.37 2.98
C LEU A 101 13.12 -0.30 2.48
N TYR A 102 13.36 0.38 1.36
CA TYR A 102 14.68 0.58 0.81
C TYR A 102 15.61 1.29 1.83
N LYS A 103 15.13 2.37 2.46
CA LYS A 103 15.88 3.09 3.51
C LYS A 103 16.18 2.23 4.74
N LYS A 104 15.38 1.20 5.01
CA LYS A 104 15.61 0.22 6.08
C LYS A 104 16.57 -0.91 5.65
N GLY A 105 17.08 -0.90 4.42
CA GLY A 105 18.02 -1.90 3.92
C GLY A 105 17.37 -3.13 3.27
N VAL A 106 16.07 -3.12 3.01
CA VAL A 106 15.40 -4.15 2.20
C VAL A 106 15.85 -3.98 0.74
N ASP A 107 16.13 -5.07 0.04
CA ASP A 107 16.48 -5.05 -1.39
C ASP A 107 15.23 -4.75 -2.21
N VAL A 108 15.00 -3.47 -2.52
CA VAL A 108 13.86 -3.01 -3.31
C VAL A 108 14.32 -2.68 -4.73
N ARG A 109 13.70 -3.31 -5.72
CA ARG A 109 13.97 -3.06 -7.15
C ARG A 109 12.67 -2.95 -7.92
N VAL A 110 12.60 -2.00 -8.84
CA VAL A 110 11.39 -1.72 -9.62
C VAL A 110 11.71 -1.72 -11.11
N VAL A 111 10.97 -2.50 -11.89
CA VAL A 111 10.95 -2.41 -13.36
C VAL A 111 9.59 -1.87 -13.77
N VAL A 112 9.60 -0.86 -14.63
CA VAL A 112 8.39 -0.31 -15.23
C VAL A 112 8.53 -0.22 -16.74
N ASP A 113 7.40 -0.30 -17.42
CA ASP A 113 7.32 -0.06 -18.87
C ASP A 113 7.58 1.42 -19.22
N ASP A 114 8.08 1.69 -20.42
CA ASP A 114 8.23 3.04 -20.97
C ASP A 114 6.94 3.88 -20.88
N GLN A 115 5.76 3.23 -20.86
CA GLN A 115 4.48 3.92 -20.69
C GLN A 115 4.40 4.68 -19.35
N THR A 116 5.02 4.14 -18.29
CA THR A 116 5.12 4.87 -17.02
C THR A 116 5.97 6.13 -17.15
N LEU A 117 7.13 6.05 -17.82
CA LEU A 117 7.98 7.22 -18.06
C LEU A 117 7.28 8.28 -18.92
N ILE A 118 6.60 7.85 -19.99
CA ILE A 118 5.92 8.75 -20.92
C ILE A 118 4.74 9.47 -20.26
N SER A 119 3.90 8.72 -19.54
CA SER A 119 2.65 9.26 -19.00
C SER A 119 2.76 9.80 -17.58
N TYR A 120 3.71 9.30 -16.80
CA TYR A 120 3.86 9.61 -15.38
C TYR A 120 5.33 9.75 -14.96
N PRO A 121 6.08 10.69 -15.56
CA PRO A 121 7.52 10.85 -15.30
C PRO A 121 7.83 11.14 -13.82
N ASP A 122 6.90 11.74 -13.09
CA ASP A 122 7.03 12.00 -11.65
C ASP A 122 7.21 10.71 -10.84
N THR A 123 6.71 9.58 -11.32
CA THR A 123 6.92 8.26 -10.71
C THR A 123 8.40 7.90 -10.69
N ILE A 124 9.05 8.03 -11.85
CA ILE A 124 10.48 7.72 -12.01
C ILE A 124 11.31 8.70 -11.18
N ASN A 125 11.00 10.00 -11.30
CA ASN A 125 11.68 11.05 -10.55
C ASN A 125 11.61 10.79 -9.04
N TYR A 126 10.42 10.42 -8.52
CA TYR A 126 10.23 10.13 -7.11
C TYR A 126 11.09 8.95 -6.64
N LEU A 127 11.10 7.84 -7.38
CA LEU A 127 11.89 6.65 -7.03
C LEU A 127 13.39 6.96 -7.07
N VAL A 128 13.89 7.56 -8.16
CA VAL A 128 15.31 7.92 -8.34
C VAL A 128 15.78 8.89 -7.27
N GLN A 129 15.03 9.98 -7.00
CA GLN A 129 15.37 10.96 -5.97
C GLN A 129 15.45 10.37 -4.56
N ASN A 130 14.71 9.29 -4.29
CA ASN A 130 14.76 8.58 -3.03
C ASN A 130 15.75 7.39 -3.03
N GLY A 131 16.53 7.21 -4.10
CA GLY A 131 17.58 6.22 -4.22
C GLY A 131 17.08 4.80 -4.53
N VAL A 132 15.78 4.59 -4.73
CA VAL A 132 15.24 3.26 -5.05
C VAL A 132 15.69 2.87 -6.46
N PRO A 133 16.34 1.70 -6.63
CA PRO A 133 16.72 1.20 -7.94
C PRO A 133 15.50 0.99 -8.84
N VAL A 134 15.46 1.70 -9.96
CA VAL A 134 14.40 1.58 -10.97
C VAL A 134 15.02 1.43 -12.35
N LYS A 135 14.43 0.56 -13.18
CA LYS A 135 14.76 0.38 -14.58
C LYS A 135 13.51 0.44 -15.44
N LEU A 136 13.69 0.85 -16.68
CA LEU A 136 12.73 0.66 -17.75
C LEU A 136 12.99 -0.71 -18.38
N ASP A 137 12.06 -1.21 -19.17
CA ASP A 137 12.26 -2.41 -19.98
C ASP A 137 13.43 -2.26 -20.98
N GLU A 138 13.73 -3.31 -21.71
CA GLU A 138 14.93 -3.41 -22.55
C GLU A 138 14.90 -2.49 -23.79
N SER A 139 13.72 -2.18 -24.31
CA SER A 139 13.57 -1.33 -25.49
C SER A 139 12.17 -0.76 -25.64
N LYS A 140 12.05 0.36 -26.37
CA LYS A 140 10.76 0.98 -26.71
C LYS A 140 9.87 0.13 -27.65
N SER A 141 10.38 -0.97 -28.17
CA SER A 141 9.64 -1.89 -29.04
C SER A 141 9.08 -3.11 -28.30
N VAL A 142 9.45 -3.29 -27.06
CA VAL A 142 8.94 -4.34 -26.18
C VAL A 142 8.06 -3.70 -25.11
N THR A 143 6.87 -4.25 -24.90
CA THR A 143 5.97 -3.79 -23.84
C THR A 143 6.02 -4.74 -22.66
N THR A 144 6.44 -4.23 -21.51
CA THR A 144 6.38 -4.98 -20.25
C THR A 144 5.00 -4.83 -19.63
N HIS A 145 4.02 -5.63 -20.10
CA HIS A 145 2.61 -5.55 -19.63
C HIS A 145 2.33 -6.35 -18.36
N ALA A 146 3.36 -6.87 -17.70
CA ALA A 146 3.25 -7.61 -16.44
C ALA A 146 2.85 -6.71 -15.25
N LYS A 147 2.16 -7.29 -14.27
CA LYS A 147 1.84 -6.68 -12.97
C LYS A 147 2.16 -7.71 -11.91
N ILE A 148 3.37 -7.63 -11.39
CA ILE A 148 3.95 -8.61 -10.48
C ILE A 148 4.60 -7.88 -9.29
N VAL A 149 4.38 -8.40 -8.09
CA VAL A 149 5.15 -8.03 -6.90
C VAL A 149 5.60 -9.29 -6.21
N ILE A 150 6.90 -9.38 -5.94
CA ILE A 150 7.53 -10.50 -5.23
C ILE A 150 8.05 -9.96 -3.90
N ILE A 151 7.66 -10.59 -2.79
CA ILE A 151 8.04 -10.15 -1.45
C ILE A 151 8.77 -11.29 -0.73
N ASP A 152 9.97 -10.99 -0.24
CA ASP A 152 10.83 -11.85 0.59
C ASP A 152 11.16 -13.22 -0.03
N GLY A 153 11.07 -13.34 -1.38
CA GLY A 153 11.25 -14.62 -2.08
C GLY A 153 10.24 -15.69 -1.70
N LYS A 154 9.05 -15.28 -1.27
CA LYS A 154 7.99 -16.17 -0.77
C LYS A 154 6.61 -15.82 -1.30
N TYR A 155 6.24 -14.55 -1.26
CA TYR A 155 4.90 -14.10 -1.64
C TYR A 155 4.93 -13.49 -3.03
N VAL A 156 4.05 -13.97 -3.91
CA VAL A 156 3.92 -13.48 -5.28
C VAL A 156 2.52 -12.94 -5.50
N PHE A 157 2.43 -11.68 -5.85
CA PHE A 157 1.21 -11.05 -6.37
C PHE A 157 1.35 -10.99 -7.89
N ILE A 158 0.41 -11.58 -8.62
CA ILE A 158 0.41 -11.59 -10.08
C ILE A 158 -1.03 -11.47 -10.61
N GLY A 159 -1.28 -10.49 -11.49
CA GLY A 159 -2.63 -10.24 -11.99
C GLY A 159 -2.73 -9.07 -12.95
N SER A 160 -3.88 -8.38 -12.91
CA SER A 160 -4.19 -7.29 -13.84
C SER A 160 -3.99 -5.88 -13.24
N HIS A 161 -3.87 -5.73 -11.91
CA HIS A 161 -3.79 -4.44 -11.24
C HIS A 161 -2.56 -3.63 -11.66
N ASN A 162 -2.77 -2.55 -12.40
CA ASN A 162 -1.79 -1.47 -12.48
C ASN A 162 -1.75 -0.68 -11.16
N TRP A 163 -0.67 0.02 -10.92
CA TRP A 163 -0.61 0.96 -9.81
C TRP A 163 -1.12 2.33 -10.26
N THR A 164 -2.45 2.41 -10.39
CA THR A 164 -3.21 3.64 -10.59
C THR A 164 -4.35 3.69 -9.57
N GLU A 165 -4.80 4.89 -9.18
CA GLU A 165 -5.92 5.04 -8.24
C GLU A 165 -7.13 4.21 -8.68
N SER A 166 -7.49 4.28 -9.97
CA SER A 166 -8.64 3.57 -10.50
C SER A 166 -8.49 2.05 -10.42
N ALA A 167 -7.31 1.51 -10.74
CA ALA A 167 -7.06 0.07 -10.65
C ALA A 167 -7.08 -0.42 -9.19
N LEU A 168 -6.63 0.41 -8.24
CA LEU A 168 -6.58 0.03 -6.83
C LEU A 168 -7.91 0.22 -6.09
N THR A 169 -8.88 1.00 -6.65
CA THR A 169 -10.08 1.40 -5.89
C THR A 169 -11.41 1.31 -6.63
N LYS A 170 -11.41 1.23 -7.98
CA LYS A 170 -12.64 1.43 -8.78
C LYS A 170 -12.88 0.39 -9.87
N ASN A 171 -11.79 -0.08 -10.52
CA ASN A 171 -11.91 -1.03 -11.62
C ASN A 171 -12.26 -2.43 -11.13
N HIS A 172 -12.80 -3.24 -12.03
CA HIS A 172 -12.80 -4.70 -11.87
C HIS A 172 -11.45 -5.24 -12.30
N GLU A 173 -10.66 -5.64 -11.35
CA GLU A 173 -9.32 -6.19 -11.52
C GLU A 173 -9.18 -7.50 -10.74
N THR A 174 -8.23 -8.32 -11.11
CA THR A 174 -7.97 -9.59 -10.43
C THR A 174 -6.48 -9.80 -10.20
N THR A 175 -6.12 -10.28 -9.00
CA THR A 175 -4.75 -10.70 -8.69
C THR A 175 -4.79 -11.99 -7.88
N LEU A 176 -3.85 -12.87 -8.13
CA LEU A 176 -3.56 -13.99 -7.25
C LEU A 176 -2.41 -13.59 -6.31
N LEU A 177 -2.59 -13.83 -5.02
CA LEU A 177 -1.52 -13.89 -4.05
C LEU A 177 -1.19 -15.36 -3.85
N VAL A 178 0.07 -15.73 -4.07
CA VAL A 178 0.56 -17.09 -3.88
C VAL A 178 1.65 -17.08 -2.81
N ASP A 179 1.46 -17.89 -1.76
CA ASP A 179 2.47 -18.17 -0.76
C ASP A 179 3.23 -19.44 -1.19
N SER A 180 4.33 -19.27 -1.90
CA SER A 180 5.15 -20.37 -2.42
C SER A 180 6.57 -19.90 -2.72
N THR A 181 7.54 -20.42 -1.98
CA THR A 181 8.96 -20.13 -2.25
C THR A 181 9.39 -20.65 -3.62
N LYS A 182 8.87 -21.79 -4.06
CA LYS A 182 9.17 -22.34 -5.38
C LYS A 182 8.67 -21.43 -6.51
N LEU A 183 7.42 -20.96 -6.45
CA LEU A 183 6.91 -20.03 -7.45
C LEU A 183 7.63 -18.69 -7.37
N ALA A 184 7.92 -18.20 -6.17
CA ALA A 184 8.66 -16.95 -5.98
C ALA A 184 10.06 -17.03 -6.60
N GLU A 185 10.75 -18.17 -6.53
CA GLU A 185 12.04 -18.39 -7.21
C GLU A 185 11.88 -18.33 -8.74
N GLU A 186 10.90 -19.02 -9.31
CA GLU A 186 10.63 -19.01 -10.75
C GLU A 186 10.31 -17.59 -11.25
N VAL A 187 9.45 -16.85 -10.51
CA VAL A 187 9.07 -15.48 -10.86
C VAL A 187 10.22 -14.49 -10.62
N THR A 188 11.09 -14.74 -9.63
CA THR A 188 12.32 -13.95 -9.43
C THR A 188 13.29 -14.13 -10.59
N ASN A 189 13.46 -15.35 -11.09
CA ASN A 189 14.29 -15.59 -12.29
C ASN A 189 13.75 -14.84 -13.52
N TYR A 190 12.45 -14.77 -13.67
CA TYR A 190 11.82 -13.95 -14.70
C TYR A 190 12.07 -12.44 -14.46
N PHE A 191 11.89 -11.96 -13.23
CA PHE A 191 12.24 -10.58 -12.86
C PHE A 191 13.70 -10.25 -13.19
N GLU A 192 14.64 -11.12 -12.81
CA GLU A 192 16.07 -10.90 -13.05
C GLU A 192 16.41 -10.88 -14.56
N SER A 193 15.70 -11.62 -15.39
CA SER A 193 15.87 -11.56 -16.85
C SER A 193 15.50 -10.19 -17.40
N ILE A 194 14.37 -9.61 -16.96
CA ILE A 194 13.96 -8.25 -17.34
C ILE A 194 14.87 -7.20 -16.71
N TRP A 195 15.25 -7.40 -15.44
CA TRP A 195 16.14 -6.48 -14.73
C TRP A 195 17.52 -6.38 -15.39
N SER A 196 18.11 -7.50 -15.80
CA SER A 196 19.44 -7.53 -16.42
C SER A 196 19.47 -6.85 -17.79
N SER A 197 18.42 -7.03 -18.60
CA SER A 197 18.29 -6.37 -19.91
C SER A 197 17.75 -4.94 -19.83
N GLY A 198 17.11 -4.57 -18.71
CA GLY A 198 16.47 -3.28 -18.50
C GLY A 198 17.43 -2.10 -18.53
N ARG A 199 16.91 -0.96 -19.00
CA ARG A 199 17.64 0.30 -19.16
C ARG A 199 17.51 1.18 -17.92
N PRO A 200 18.55 1.95 -17.54
CA PRO A 200 18.35 3.00 -16.56
C PRO A 200 17.37 4.04 -17.11
N PRO A 201 16.54 4.67 -16.26
CA PRO A 201 15.79 5.86 -16.68
C PRO A 201 16.77 6.97 -16.98
N ALA A 202 16.54 7.68 -18.09
CA ALA A 202 17.39 8.78 -18.55
C ALA A 202 17.21 10.03 -17.68
#